data_2825388344bb20aabd15267a230370ee
#
_entry.id   2825388344bb20aabd15267a230370ee
#
_cell.length_a   1.000
_cell.length_b   1.000
_cell.length_c   1.000
_cell.angle_alpha   90.00
_cell.angle_beta   90.00
_cell.angle_gamma   90.00
#
_symmetry.space_group_name_H-M   'P 1'
#
loop_
_entity.id
_entity.type
_entity.pdbx_description
1 polymer ?
#
loop_
_entity_poly.entity_id
_entity_poly.type
_entity_poly.pdbx_seq_one_letter_code
_entity_poly.pdbx_strand_id
1 'polypeptide(L)'
;MTLRLDVVVPAHDEQDRIVACLEALATAVTTLQHQHPDASIHVTVVLDGCTDDTAGLVASFAAGSPWLETLVTDHVGVGRARSLGAAHALARPLLPARPLPPDGDDDLDRRWLAHTDADSRVAAGWLVQQLDALVAGTHVLVGAVVPDPDDLDAVVLARWQATHPPGATLGHVHGANLGIRADAYRALGGFDPVPEHEDVRLVARARALGLRVDATTSLPVVTSGRFDGRTPGGYAEHLRRTYGDAS
;
A
#
# COMPACT_ATOMS: atom_id res chain seq x y z
N MET A 1 -14.96 20.61 1.61
CA MET A 1 -14.05 20.00 2.62
C MET A 1 -13.19 19.00 1.90
N THR A 2 -11.87 19.19 1.87
CA THR A 2 -10.94 18.39 1.06
C THR A 2 -10.64 17.06 1.77
N LEU A 3 -10.86 15.93 1.08
CA LEU A 3 -10.38 14.61 1.49
C LEU A 3 -8.95 14.42 1.01
N ARG A 4 -8.15 13.69 1.77
CA ARG A 4 -6.76 13.46 1.42
C ARG A 4 -6.41 11.97 1.47
N LEU A 5 -5.75 11.52 0.40
CA LEU A 5 -5.12 10.21 0.33
C LEU A 5 -3.61 10.39 0.36
N ASP A 6 -2.95 9.62 1.20
CA ASP A 6 -1.50 9.50 1.25
C ASP A 6 -1.15 8.03 0.98
N VAL A 7 -0.41 7.77 -0.10
CA VAL A 7 0.05 6.41 -0.45
C VAL A 7 1.48 6.25 0.03
N VAL A 8 1.77 5.12 0.68
CA VAL A 8 3.11 4.76 1.14
C VAL A 8 3.57 3.49 0.43
N VAL A 9 4.73 3.57 -0.23
CA VAL A 9 5.34 2.49 -0.99
C VAL A 9 6.75 2.23 -0.44
N PRO A 10 6.97 1.22 0.40
CA PRO A 10 8.31 0.82 0.79
C PRO A 10 9.02 0.15 -0.39
N ALA A 11 10.27 0.51 -0.65
CA ALA A 11 11.07 -0.02 -1.74
C ALA A 11 12.49 -0.36 -1.26
N HIS A 12 12.94 -1.60 -1.51
CA HIS A 12 14.30 -2.07 -1.27
C HIS A 12 14.75 -2.93 -2.44
N ASP A 13 15.70 -2.41 -3.25
CA ASP A 13 16.26 -3.07 -4.43
C ASP A 13 15.20 -3.61 -5.42
N GLU A 14 14.30 -2.74 -5.89
CA GLU A 14 13.20 -3.07 -6.80
C GLU A 14 13.36 -2.43 -8.20
N GLN A 15 14.60 -2.24 -8.69
CA GLN A 15 14.87 -1.60 -10.00
C GLN A 15 14.09 -2.23 -11.16
N ASP A 16 13.82 -3.54 -11.10
CA ASP A 16 13.13 -4.26 -12.19
C ASP A 16 11.61 -4.06 -12.16
N ARG A 17 11.06 -3.55 -11.07
CA ARG A 17 9.61 -3.52 -10.82
C ARG A 17 9.06 -2.14 -10.51
N ILE A 18 9.88 -1.27 -9.92
CA ILE A 18 9.41 0.02 -9.40
C ILE A 18 8.76 0.90 -10.46
N VAL A 19 9.25 0.88 -11.71
CA VAL A 19 8.66 1.70 -12.79
C VAL A 19 7.24 1.26 -13.10
N ALA A 20 6.99 -0.05 -13.22
CA ALA A 20 5.64 -0.58 -13.46
C ALA A 20 4.68 -0.28 -12.30
N CYS A 21 5.16 -0.29 -11.05
CA CYS A 21 4.40 0.16 -9.88
C CYS A 21 4.01 1.63 -9.98
N LEU A 22 4.97 2.51 -10.32
CA LEU A 22 4.73 3.95 -10.42
C LEU A 22 3.82 4.31 -11.60
N GLU A 23 3.90 3.63 -12.74
CA GLU A 23 2.99 3.80 -13.88
C GLU A 23 1.55 3.41 -13.52
N ALA A 24 1.39 2.31 -12.79
CA ALA A 24 0.08 1.89 -12.28
C ALA A 24 -0.51 2.93 -11.30
N LEU A 25 0.32 3.45 -10.39
CA LEU A 25 -0.07 4.54 -9.48
C LEU A 25 -0.41 5.82 -10.24
N ALA A 26 0.36 6.22 -11.26
CA ALA A 26 0.06 7.40 -12.08
C ALA A 26 -1.30 7.29 -12.76
N THR A 27 -1.63 6.09 -13.26
CA THR A 27 -2.95 5.80 -13.84
C THR A 27 -4.06 5.95 -12.81
N ALA A 28 -3.86 5.40 -11.60
CA ALA A 28 -4.82 5.50 -10.51
C ALA A 28 -4.98 6.94 -10.01
N VAL A 29 -3.89 7.72 -9.93
CA VAL A 29 -3.91 9.16 -9.60
C VAL A 29 -4.71 9.94 -10.63
N THR A 30 -4.47 9.73 -11.91
CA THR A 30 -5.21 10.38 -13.00
C THR A 30 -6.71 10.06 -12.91
N THR A 31 -7.06 8.80 -12.64
CA THR A 31 -8.44 8.35 -12.46
C THR A 31 -9.10 9.05 -11.27
N LEU A 32 -8.41 9.09 -10.14
CA LEU A 32 -8.90 9.78 -8.94
C LEU A 32 -9.13 11.27 -9.20
N GLN A 33 -8.15 11.97 -9.76
CA GLN A 33 -8.24 13.41 -10.04
C GLN A 33 -9.38 13.75 -11.02
N HIS A 34 -9.65 12.86 -11.97
CA HIS A 34 -10.75 13.05 -12.91
C HIS A 34 -12.12 12.87 -12.24
N GLN A 35 -12.28 11.87 -11.35
CA GLN A 35 -13.54 11.57 -10.69
C GLN A 35 -13.78 12.41 -9.44
N HIS A 36 -12.71 12.78 -8.72
CA HIS A 36 -12.72 13.52 -7.46
C HIS A 36 -11.72 14.68 -7.48
N PRO A 37 -11.97 15.75 -8.29
CA PRO A 37 -11.00 16.85 -8.47
C PRO A 37 -10.67 17.60 -7.17
N ASP A 38 -11.56 17.52 -6.17
CA ASP A 38 -11.36 18.16 -4.86
C ASP A 38 -10.56 17.28 -3.88
N ALA A 39 -10.28 16.03 -4.20
CA ALA A 39 -9.46 15.16 -3.39
C ALA A 39 -7.97 15.44 -3.61
N SER A 40 -7.20 15.54 -2.54
CA SER A 40 -5.74 15.64 -2.64
C SER A 40 -5.09 14.26 -2.55
N ILE A 41 -4.03 14.05 -3.33
CA ILE A 41 -3.27 12.80 -3.37
C ILE A 41 -1.78 13.09 -3.27
N HIS A 42 -1.08 12.31 -2.45
CA HIS A 42 0.37 12.27 -2.37
C HIS A 42 0.84 10.83 -2.28
N VAL A 43 1.95 10.53 -2.92
CA VAL A 43 2.60 9.23 -2.89
C VAL A 43 4.00 9.42 -2.33
N THR A 44 4.35 8.68 -1.30
CA THR A 44 5.69 8.66 -0.71
C THR A 44 6.33 7.30 -0.98
N VAL A 45 7.37 7.26 -1.79
CA VAL A 45 8.23 6.08 -1.92
C VAL A 45 9.30 6.15 -0.83
N VAL A 46 9.33 5.14 0.03
CA VAL A 46 10.36 5.00 1.07
C VAL A 46 11.48 4.13 0.52
N LEU A 47 12.60 4.76 0.17
CA LEU A 47 13.80 4.10 -0.33
C LEU A 47 14.57 3.54 0.87
N ASP A 48 14.38 2.25 1.14
CA ASP A 48 14.89 1.57 2.34
C ASP A 48 16.24 0.92 2.09
N GLY A 49 17.31 1.74 2.08
CA GLY A 49 18.68 1.26 1.89
C GLY A 49 18.91 0.61 0.53
N CYS A 50 18.32 1.17 -0.54
CA CYS A 50 18.51 0.65 -1.90
C CYS A 50 19.98 0.74 -2.33
N THR A 51 20.48 -0.35 -2.93
CA THR A 51 21.84 -0.48 -3.45
C THR A 51 21.89 -0.61 -4.98
N ASP A 52 20.74 -0.87 -5.60
CA ASP A 52 20.54 -0.92 -7.05
C ASP A 52 20.06 0.43 -7.62
N ASP A 53 19.60 0.47 -8.87
CA ASP A 53 19.14 1.71 -9.52
C ASP A 53 17.72 2.13 -9.14
N THR A 54 17.10 1.52 -8.14
CA THR A 54 15.73 1.88 -7.70
C THR A 54 15.60 3.37 -7.42
N ALA A 55 16.57 3.96 -6.70
CA ALA A 55 16.53 5.37 -6.34
C ALA A 55 16.62 6.30 -7.56
N GLY A 56 17.48 5.96 -8.54
CA GLY A 56 17.62 6.70 -9.80
C GLY A 56 16.33 6.67 -10.63
N LEU A 57 15.70 5.51 -10.74
CA LEU A 57 14.42 5.33 -11.45
C LEU A 57 13.28 6.11 -10.80
N VAL A 58 13.16 6.05 -9.47
CA VAL A 58 12.14 6.83 -8.73
C VAL A 58 12.35 8.33 -8.90
N ALA A 59 13.61 8.81 -8.79
CA ALA A 59 13.92 10.23 -8.97
C ALA A 59 13.57 10.72 -10.38
N SER A 60 13.87 9.92 -11.41
CA SER A 60 13.53 10.22 -12.80
C SER A 60 12.01 10.30 -13.01
N PHE A 61 11.24 9.40 -12.40
CA PHE A 61 9.79 9.40 -12.48
C PHE A 61 9.17 10.59 -11.72
N ALA A 62 9.71 10.93 -10.56
CA ALA A 62 9.25 12.02 -9.72
C ALA A 62 9.39 13.40 -10.39
N ALA A 63 10.38 13.58 -11.28
CA ALA A 63 10.58 14.84 -12.01
C ALA A 63 9.35 15.28 -12.85
N GLY A 64 8.53 14.31 -13.30
CA GLY A 64 7.27 14.56 -14.02
C GLY A 64 6.01 14.38 -13.19
N SER A 65 6.12 14.08 -11.88
CA SER A 65 5.00 13.63 -11.05
C SER A 65 4.91 14.45 -9.76
N PRO A 66 4.22 15.60 -9.74
CA PRO A 66 4.18 16.51 -8.57
C PRO A 66 3.51 15.90 -7.34
N TRP A 67 2.82 14.78 -7.48
CA TRP A 67 2.18 14.02 -6.42
C TRP A 67 3.12 12.99 -5.77
N LEU A 68 4.32 12.74 -6.35
CA LEU A 68 5.30 11.75 -5.91
C LEU A 68 6.46 12.42 -5.20
N GLU A 69 6.82 11.90 -4.04
CA GLU A 69 8.02 12.27 -3.29
C GLU A 69 8.75 11.04 -2.77
N THR A 70 9.98 11.25 -2.33
CA THR A 70 10.83 10.18 -1.79
C THR A 70 11.22 10.48 -0.35
N LEU A 71 11.29 9.41 0.46
CA LEU A 71 11.89 9.41 1.78
C LEU A 71 13.02 8.36 1.77
N VAL A 72 14.24 8.77 2.08
CA VAL A 72 15.40 7.85 2.12
C VAL A 72 15.65 7.43 3.56
N THR A 73 15.85 6.13 3.77
CA THR A 73 16.21 5.54 5.05
C THR A 73 17.39 4.60 4.89
N ASP A 74 18.14 4.35 5.96
CA ASP A 74 19.01 3.20 6.03
C ASP A 74 18.15 1.93 6.09
N HIS A 75 18.66 0.78 5.66
CA HIS A 75 17.90 -0.47 5.61
C HIS A 75 17.27 -0.82 6.98
N VAL A 76 15.98 -0.46 7.14
CA VAL A 76 15.23 -0.58 8.41
C VAL A 76 14.17 -1.67 8.38
N GLY A 77 13.90 -2.25 7.20
CA GLY A 77 12.89 -3.29 6.96
C GLY A 77 11.48 -2.74 6.72
N VAL A 78 10.64 -3.57 6.10
CA VAL A 78 9.34 -3.18 5.54
C VAL A 78 8.39 -2.53 6.56
N GLY A 79 8.25 -3.10 7.75
CA GLY A 79 7.35 -2.55 8.79
C GLY A 79 7.80 -1.16 9.26
N ARG A 80 9.10 -0.98 9.45
CA ARG A 80 9.65 0.32 9.84
C ARG A 80 9.59 1.33 8.70
N ALA A 81 9.86 0.92 7.46
CA ALA A 81 9.73 1.77 6.28
C ALA A 81 8.29 2.27 6.10
N ARG A 82 7.28 1.39 6.22
CA ARG A 82 5.86 1.80 6.21
C ARG A 82 5.54 2.78 7.34
N SER A 83 6.03 2.52 8.55
CA SER A 83 5.83 3.42 9.70
C SER A 83 6.42 4.80 9.45
N LEU A 84 7.64 4.88 8.91
CA LEU A 84 8.30 6.15 8.61
C LEU A 84 7.59 6.91 7.48
N GLY A 85 7.17 6.20 6.42
CA GLY A 85 6.39 6.79 5.33
C GLY A 85 5.05 7.34 5.81
N ALA A 86 4.34 6.60 6.65
CA ALA A 86 3.09 7.06 7.26
C ALA A 86 3.30 8.29 8.16
N ALA A 87 4.34 8.28 8.99
CA ALA A 87 4.69 9.42 9.84
C ALA A 87 5.04 10.67 9.00
N HIS A 88 5.81 10.49 7.92
CA HIS A 88 6.14 11.56 6.99
C HIS A 88 4.88 12.12 6.32
N ALA A 89 4.00 11.26 5.81
CA ALA A 89 2.72 11.65 5.22
C ALA A 89 1.88 12.46 6.21
N LEU A 90 1.73 11.98 7.45
CA LEU A 90 0.92 12.63 8.48
C LEU A 90 1.49 13.96 8.96
N ALA A 91 2.79 14.17 8.88
CA ALA A 91 3.45 15.43 9.24
C ALA A 91 3.16 16.57 8.22
N ARG A 92 2.68 16.24 7.01
CA ARG A 92 2.37 17.24 5.97
C ARG A 92 1.07 17.97 6.31
N PRO A 93 1.07 19.33 6.30
CA PRO A 93 -0.16 20.07 6.52
C PRO A 93 -1.17 19.87 5.39
N LEU A 94 -2.45 19.94 5.70
CA LEU A 94 -3.50 20.09 4.68
C LEU A 94 -3.38 21.48 4.03
N LEU A 95 -3.28 21.53 2.71
CA LEU A 95 -3.29 22.82 1.97
C LEU A 95 -4.68 23.07 1.36
N PRO A 96 -5.17 24.33 1.30
CA PRO A 96 -4.55 25.52 1.89
C PRO A 96 -4.59 25.51 3.41
N ALA A 97 -3.54 26.07 4.02
CA ALA A 97 -3.43 26.17 5.48
C ALA A 97 -4.63 26.95 6.03
N ARG A 98 -5.66 26.26 6.46
CA ARG A 98 -6.67 26.83 7.33
C ARG A 98 -6.00 26.99 8.70
N PRO A 99 -6.21 28.10 9.42
CA PRO A 99 -5.80 28.20 10.80
C PRO A 99 -6.30 26.95 11.52
N LEU A 100 -5.39 26.20 12.16
CA LEU A 100 -5.77 25.04 12.97
C LEU A 100 -6.81 25.50 13.99
N PRO A 101 -7.90 24.75 14.19
CA PRO A 101 -8.82 25.03 15.28
C PRO A 101 -8.02 24.98 16.60
N PRO A 102 -8.34 25.80 17.59
CA PRO A 102 -7.59 25.91 18.83
C PRO A 102 -7.49 24.60 19.62
N ASP A 103 -8.29 23.59 19.26
CA ASP A 103 -8.36 22.28 19.90
C ASP A 103 -7.51 21.20 19.25
N GLY A 104 -6.65 21.55 18.26
CA GLY A 104 -5.66 20.62 17.68
C GLY A 104 -6.22 19.40 16.93
N ASP A 105 -7.47 19.48 16.46
CA ASP A 105 -8.06 18.40 15.67
C ASP A 105 -7.55 18.45 14.24
N ASP A 106 -6.60 17.58 13.92
CA ASP A 106 -5.79 17.54 12.68
C ASP A 106 -6.57 17.08 11.43
N ASP A 107 -7.91 17.14 11.42
CA ASP A 107 -8.74 16.59 10.31
C ASP A 107 -8.36 15.14 9.90
N LEU A 108 -7.87 14.34 10.85
CA LEU A 108 -7.36 12.99 10.59
C LEU A 108 -8.47 12.01 10.16
N ASP A 109 -9.71 12.29 10.51
CA ASP A 109 -10.90 11.57 10.06
C ASP A 109 -11.17 11.73 8.55
N ARG A 110 -10.50 12.70 7.90
CA ARG A 110 -10.57 13.00 6.46
C ARG A 110 -9.32 12.60 5.69
N ARG A 111 -8.39 11.95 6.37
CA ARG A 111 -7.13 11.48 5.80
C ARG A 111 -7.11 9.97 5.75
N TRP A 112 -6.64 9.47 4.64
CA TRP A 112 -6.51 8.05 4.38
C TRP A 112 -5.08 7.70 4.02
N LEU A 113 -4.51 6.74 4.73
CA LEU A 113 -3.23 6.14 4.42
C LEU A 113 -3.49 4.86 3.62
N ALA A 114 -3.04 4.82 2.38
CA ALA A 114 -3.09 3.64 1.54
C ALA A 114 -1.68 3.05 1.39
N HIS A 115 -1.57 1.74 1.40
CA HIS A 115 -0.29 1.03 1.31
C HIS A 115 -0.31 0.07 0.13
N THR A 116 0.78 0.08 -0.64
CA THR A 116 1.08 -0.91 -1.67
C THR A 116 2.58 -1.18 -1.68
N ASP A 117 3.04 -2.22 -2.39
CA ASP A 117 4.45 -2.60 -2.43
C ASP A 117 5.09 -2.15 -3.75
N ALA A 118 6.42 -1.96 -3.75
CA ALA A 118 7.19 -1.47 -4.89
C ALA A 118 7.23 -2.45 -6.08
N ASP A 119 6.90 -3.71 -5.85
CA ASP A 119 6.78 -4.76 -6.85
C ASP A 119 5.33 -5.07 -7.25
N SER A 120 4.41 -4.19 -6.90
CA SER A 120 2.96 -4.38 -7.05
C SER A 120 2.36 -3.35 -8.01
N ARG A 121 1.31 -3.75 -8.72
CA ARG A 121 0.55 -2.89 -9.65
C ARG A 121 -0.89 -2.79 -9.18
N VAL A 122 -1.32 -1.57 -8.89
CA VAL A 122 -2.70 -1.25 -8.52
C VAL A 122 -3.58 -1.08 -9.77
N ALA A 123 -4.86 -1.37 -9.67
CA ALA A 123 -5.83 -1.10 -10.74
C ALA A 123 -6.11 0.43 -10.86
N ALA A 124 -6.53 0.89 -12.03
CA ALA A 124 -6.84 2.30 -12.27
C ALA A 124 -7.86 2.88 -11.26
N GLY A 125 -8.84 2.12 -10.82
CA GLY A 125 -9.85 2.54 -9.83
C GLY A 125 -9.45 2.37 -8.37
N TRP A 126 -8.23 1.91 -8.08
CA TRP A 126 -7.82 1.56 -6.72
C TRP A 126 -7.91 2.73 -5.74
N LEU A 127 -7.41 3.91 -6.11
CA LEU A 127 -7.49 5.11 -5.26
C LEU A 127 -8.92 5.59 -5.05
N VAL A 128 -9.78 5.43 -6.06
CA VAL A 128 -11.22 5.74 -5.92
C VAL A 128 -11.85 4.80 -4.90
N GLN A 129 -11.57 3.50 -4.97
CA GLN A 129 -12.04 2.53 -3.95
C GLN A 129 -11.56 2.86 -2.54
N GLN A 130 -10.30 3.33 -2.39
CA GLN A 130 -9.75 3.77 -1.11
C GLN A 130 -10.49 5.01 -0.58
N LEU A 131 -10.79 5.97 -1.45
CA LEU A 131 -11.55 7.16 -1.11
C LEU A 131 -13.00 6.83 -0.72
N ASP A 132 -13.65 5.93 -1.47
CA ASP A 132 -15.02 5.48 -1.18
C ASP A 132 -15.10 4.80 0.20
N ALA A 133 -14.10 4.03 0.59
CA ALA A 133 -14.02 3.43 1.92
C ALA A 133 -13.96 4.51 3.03
N LEU A 134 -13.12 5.55 2.83
CA LEU A 134 -13.06 6.70 3.74
C LEU A 134 -14.43 7.39 3.87
N VAL A 135 -15.07 7.69 2.75
CA VAL A 135 -16.40 8.34 2.69
C VAL A 135 -17.47 7.48 3.35
N ALA A 136 -17.39 6.15 3.21
CA ALA A 136 -18.30 5.19 3.84
C ALA A 136 -18.07 5.04 5.36
N GLY A 137 -17.06 5.72 5.93
CA GLY A 137 -16.75 5.65 7.37
C GLY A 137 -15.99 4.37 7.77
N THR A 138 -15.35 3.69 6.81
CA THR A 138 -14.44 2.56 7.08
C THR A 138 -13.22 3.06 7.84
N HIS A 139 -12.76 2.29 8.82
CA HIS A 139 -11.51 2.61 9.53
C HIS A 139 -10.32 1.90 8.89
N VAL A 140 -10.50 0.66 8.44
CA VAL A 140 -9.47 -0.14 7.76
C VAL A 140 -10.11 -0.86 6.58
N LEU A 141 -9.51 -0.76 5.41
CA LEU A 141 -9.87 -1.53 4.21
C LEU A 141 -8.79 -2.56 3.92
N VAL A 142 -9.18 -3.83 3.85
CA VAL A 142 -8.30 -4.94 3.49
C VAL A 142 -8.66 -5.38 2.07
N GLY A 143 -7.74 -5.18 1.14
CA GLY A 143 -7.91 -5.56 -0.25
C GLY A 143 -7.22 -6.88 -0.60
N ALA A 144 -7.75 -7.58 -1.61
CA ALA A 144 -7.15 -8.80 -2.13
C ALA A 144 -5.86 -8.52 -2.91
N VAL A 145 -4.98 -9.51 -2.91
CA VAL A 145 -3.74 -9.53 -3.69
C VAL A 145 -3.75 -10.80 -4.55
N VAL A 146 -3.24 -10.68 -5.78
CA VAL A 146 -3.05 -11.80 -6.70
C VAL A 146 -1.62 -11.77 -7.24
N PRO A 147 -0.99 -12.93 -7.49
CA PRO A 147 0.34 -12.95 -8.07
C PRO A 147 0.28 -12.50 -9.53
N ASP A 148 1.38 -11.89 -10.00
CA ASP A 148 1.54 -11.59 -11.41
C ASP A 148 1.58 -12.90 -12.21
N PRO A 149 0.64 -13.12 -13.13
CA PRO A 149 0.62 -14.36 -13.92
C PRO A 149 1.87 -14.51 -14.82
N ASP A 150 2.52 -13.41 -15.19
CA ASP A 150 3.72 -13.43 -16.03
C ASP A 150 4.97 -13.90 -15.26
N ASP A 151 4.93 -13.91 -13.93
CA ASP A 151 6.01 -14.39 -13.07
C ASP A 151 5.91 -15.89 -12.76
N LEU A 152 4.77 -16.53 -13.07
CA LEU A 152 4.50 -17.92 -12.73
C LEU A 152 4.48 -18.79 -13.97
N ASP A 153 5.04 -20.01 -13.86
CA ASP A 153 4.76 -20.99 -14.91
C ASP A 153 3.29 -21.40 -14.93
N ALA A 154 2.84 -21.93 -16.07
CA ALA A 154 1.42 -22.26 -16.30
C ALA A 154 0.87 -23.29 -15.30
N VAL A 155 1.71 -24.21 -14.79
CA VAL A 155 1.29 -25.24 -13.83
C VAL A 155 1.08 -24.62 -12.45
N VAL A 156 2.02 -23.78 -12.01
CA VAL A 156 1.92 -23.05 -10.74
C VAL A 156 0.73 -22.12 -10.76
N LEU A 157 0.54 -21.37 -11.84
CA LEU A 157 -0.61 -20.46 -11.99
C LEU A 157 -1.94 -21.21 -11.92
N ALA A 158 -2.06 -22.36 -12.63
CA ALA A 158 -3.26 -23.15 -12.59
C ALA A 158 -3.57 -23.71 -11.19
N ARG A 159 -2.55 -24.16 -10.46
CA ARG A 159 -2.69 -24.61 -9.06
C ARG A 159 -3.11 -23.49 -8.13
N TRP A 160 -2.50 -22.31 -8.28
CA TRP A 160 -2.86 -21.14 -7.50
C TRP A 160 -4.34 -20.77 -7.75
N GLN A 161 -4.77 -20.70 -9.02
CA GLN A 161 -6.15 -20.41 -9.39
C GLN A 161 -7.14 -21.45 -8.84
N ALA A 162 -6.79 -22.73 -8.86
CA ALA A 162 -7.63 -23.80 -8.32
C ALA A 162 -7.87 -23.68 -6.80
N THR A 163 -6.88 -23.15 -6.06
CA THR A 163 -6.98 -22.93 -4.60
C THR A 163 -7.52 -21.55 -4.24
N HIS A 164 -7.61 -20.63 -5.20
CA HIS A 164 -8.07 -19.25 -5.01
C HIS A 164 -9.24 -18.92 -5.95
N PRO A 165 -10.40 -19.60 -5.80
CA PRO A 165 -11.61 -19.21 -6.53
C PRO A 165 -12.01 -17.78 -6.14
N PRO A 166 -12.86 -17.09 -6.93
CA PRO A 166 -13.34 -15.76 -6.63
C PRO A 166 -13.83 -15.63 -5.19
N GLY A 167 -13.29 -14.67 -4.44
CA GLY A 167 -13.63 -14.44 -3.03
C GLY A 167 -12.80 -15.24 -2.01
N ALA A 168 -11.98 -16.21 -2.40
CA ALA A 168 -11.19 -17.03 -1.47
C ALA A 168 -10.20 -16.19 -0.62
N THR A 169 -9.69 -15.08 -1.17
CA THR A 169 -8.76 -14.18 -0.48
C THR A 169 -9.45 -13.07 0.32
N LEU A 170 -10.78 -13.08 0.40
CA LEU A 170 -11.52 -12.04 1.12
C LEU A 170 -11.13 -12.02 2.60
N GLY A 171 -10.59 -10.88 3.05
CA GLY A 171 -10.17 -10.68 4.43
C GLY A 171 -8.76 -11.20 4.76
N HIS A 172 -8.03 -11.78 3.80
CA HIS A 172 -6.61 -11.99 3.93
C HIS A 172 -5.90 -10.64 3.96
N VAL A 173 -4.99 -10.45 4.92
CA VAL A 173 -4.31 -9.17 5.13
C VAL A 173 -3.00 -9.17 4.35
N HIS A 174 -2.83 -8.14 3.53
CA HIS A 174 -1.60 -7.91 2.76
C HIS A 174 -1.25 -6.43 2.77
N GLY A 175 -0.04 -6.08 3.17
CA GLY A 175 0.47 -4.72 3.15
C GLY A 175 0.47 -4.08 1.75
N ALA A 176 0.49 -4.92 0.71
CA ALA A 176 0.38 -4.49 -0.69
C ALA A 176 -1.01 -3.93 -1.07
N ASN A 177 -2.07 -4.20 -0.28
CA ASN A 177 -3.41 -3.67 -0.52
C ASN A 177 -4.14 -3.38 0.79
N LEU A 178 -3.66 -2.39 1.51
CA LEU A 178 -4.18 -2.00 2.81
C LEU A 178 -4.46 -0.50 2.86
N GLY A 179 -5.65 -0.14 3.32
CA GLY A 179 -6.02 1.25 3.58
C GLY A 179 -6.43 1.46 5.03
N ILE A 180 -6.12 2.62 5.58
CA ILE A 180 -6.47 2.94 6.97
C ILE A 180 -6.70 4.43 7.13
N ARG A 181 -7.76 4.79 7.85
CA ARG A 181 -8.06 6.17 8.22
C ARG A 181 -7.03 6.68 9.23
N ALA A 182 -6.54 7.90 9.06
CA ALA A 182 -5.38 8.40 9.79
C ALA A 182 -5.60 8.50 11.31
N ASP A 183 -6.82 8.84 11.76
CA ASP A 183 -7.16 8.83 13.19
C ASP A 183 -7.10 7.40 13.79
N ALA A 184 -7.62 6.41 13.04
CA ALA A 184 -7.53 5.00 13.43
C ALA A 184 -6.07 4.53 13.47
N TYR A 185 -5.26 4.89 12.46
CA TYR A 185 -3.83 4.57 12.44
C TYR A 185 -3.10 5.09 13.69
N ARG A 186 -3.36 6.35 14.06
CA ARG A 186 -2.79 6.97 15.27
C ARG A 186 -3.27 6.28 16.55
N ALA A 187 -4.56 5.98 16.66
CA ALA A 187 -5.14 5.29 17.82
C ALA A 187 -4.58 3.87 18.00
N LEU A 188 -4.22 3.20 16.89
CA LEU A 188 -3.59 1.87 16.89
C LEU A 188 -2.10 1.89 17.22
N GLY A 189 -1.45 3.07 17.27
CA GLY A 189 -0.01 3.20 17.48
C GLY A 189 0.83 2.92 16.22
N GLY A 190 0.19 2.83 15.05
CA GLY A 190 0.87 2.61 13.78
C GLY A 190 1.36 1.17 13.55
N PHE A 191 2.21 0.99 12.54
CA PHE A 191 2.85 -0.30 12.27
C PHE A 191 3.91 -0.64 13.32
N ASP A 192 3.94 -1.91 13.74
CA ASP A 192 5.00 -2.41 14.59
C ASP A 192 6.33 -2.46 13.80
N PRO A 193 7.48 -2.17 14.44
CA PRO A 193 8.79 -2.26 13.81
C PRO A 193 9.27 -3.73 13.80
N VAL A 194 8.50 -4.60 13.18
CA VAL A 194 8.80 -6.04 13.05
C VAL A 194 9.20 -6.37 11.62
N PRO A 195 9.98 -7.43 11.40
CA PRO A 195 10.45 -7.79 10.06
C PRO A 195 9.33 -8.30 9.15
N GLU A 196 8.23 -8.80 9.71
CA GLU A 196 7.11 -9.39 8.97
C GLU A 196 5.80 -9.33 9.77
N HIS A 197 4.65 -9.42 9.04
CA HIS A 197 3.30 -9.41 9.62
C HIS A 197 2.91 -8.14 10.37
N GLU A 198 3.57 -7.02 10.10
CA GLU A 198 3.21 -5.71 10.67
C GLU A 198 1.78 -5.29 10.29
N ASP A 199 1.35 -5.62 9.08
CA ASP A 199 0.01 -5.42 8.54
C ASP A 199 -1.05 -6.29 9.25
N VAL A 200 -0.78 -7.58 9.40
CA VAL A 200 -1.65 -8.52 10.13
C VAL A 200 -1.85 -8.06 11.57
N ARG A 201 -0.77 -7.65 12.24
CA ARG A 201 -0.83 -7.14 13.63
C ARG A 201 -1.65 -5.86 13.73
N LEU A 202 -1.47 -4.92 12.79
CA LEU A 202 -2.24 -3.67 12.75
C LEU A 202 -3.74 -3.96 12.61
N VAL A 203 -4.12 -4.80 11.64
CA VAL A 203 -5.52 -5.19 11.40
C VAL A 203 -6.10 -5.97 12.58
N ALA A 204 -5.31 -6.84 13.21
CA ALA A 204 -5.75 -7.55 14.41
C ALA A 204 -6.06 -6.59 15.57
N ARG A 205 -5.23 -5.56 15.80
CA ARG A 205 -5.49 -4.51 16.80
C ARG A 205 -6.75 -3.72 16.45
N ALA A 206 -6.95 -3.38 15.17
CA ALA A 206 -8.16 -2.66 14.74
C ALA A 206 -9.44 -3.46 15.06
N ARG A 207 -9.43 -4.76 14.76
CA ARG A 207 -10.53 -5.67 15.08
C ARG A 207 -10.76 -5.78 16.59
N ALA A 208 -9.68 -5.91 17.37
CA ALA A 208 -9.76 -6.00 18.84
C ALA A 208 -10.33 -4.74 19.50
N LEU A 209 -10.11 -3.56 18.91
CA LEU A 209 -10.68 -2.29 19.36
C LEU A 209 -12.09 -2.02 18.82
N GLY A 210 -12.68 -2.95 18.08
CA GLY A 210 -14.01 -2.80 17.49
C GLY A 210 -14.09 -1.76 16.37
N LEU A 211 -12.97 -1.41 15.72
CA LEU A 211 -12.98 -0.54 14.58
C LEU A 211 -13.64 -1.23 13.38
N ARG A 212 -14.29 -0.46 12.51
CA ARG A 212 -14.86 -1.00 11.27
C ARG A 212 -13.75 -1.38 10.31
N VAL A 213 -13.60 -2.70 10.09
CA VAL A 213 -12.66 -3.31 9.14
C VAL A 213 -13.46 -3.91 8.01
N ASP A 214 -13.39 -3.30 6.85
CA ASP A 214 -14.04 -3.80 5.63
C ASP A 214 -13.03 -4.58 4.78
N ALA A 215 -13.51 -5.55 4.00
CA ALA A 215 -12.69 -6.35 3.10
C ALA A 215 -13.28 -6.35 1.69
N THR A 216 -12.41 -6.39 0.66
CA THR A 216 -12.83 -6.38 -0.74
C THR A 216 -11.92 -7.22 -1.63
N THR A 217 -12.53 -7.83 -2.65
CA THR A 217 -11.83 -8.51 -3.75
C THR A 217 -12.06 -7.83 -5.10
N SER A 218 -12.73 -6.66 -5.11
CA SER A 218 -13.18 -6.00 -6.35
C SER A 218 -12.04 -5.47 -7.22
N LEU A 219 -10.97 -4.97 -6.62
CA LEU A 219 -9.79 -4.44 -7.31
C LEU A 219 -8.54 -5.05 -6.67
N PRO A 220 -8.22 -6.30 -6.98
CA PRO A 220 -7.04 -6.93 -6.43
C PRO A 220 -5.78 -6.21 -6.91
N VAL A 221 -4.80 -6.09 -6.05
CA VAL A 221 -3.46 -5.62 -6.41
C VAL A 221 -2.68 -6.81 -6.97
N VAL A 222 -2.10 -6.62 -8.15
CA VAL A 222 -1.21 -7.62 -8.76
C VAL A 222 0.18 -7.41 -8.19
N THR A 223 0.68 -8.39 -7.44
CA THR A 223 2.03 -8.34 -6.85
C THR A 223 2.96 -9.35 -7.52
N SER A 224 4.26 -9.20 -7.32
CA SER A 224 5.23 -10.13 -7.87
C SER A 224 4.93 -11.58 -7.49
N GLY A 225 4.95 -12.46 -8.50
CA GLY A 225 4.83 -13.91 -8.35
C GLY A 225 6.17 -14.62 -8.11
N ARG A 226 7.28 -13.88 -7.94
CA ARG A 226 8.61 -14.45 -7.69
C ARG A 226 8.62 -15.35 -6.46
N PHE A 227 9.44 -16.42 -6.49
CA PHE A 227 9.63 -17.32 -5.35
C PHE A 227 10.74 -16.86 -4.40
N ASP A 228 11.59 -15.94 -4.83
CA ASP A 228 12.65 -15.35 -4.03
C ASP A 228 12.25 -13.92 -3.63
N GLY A 229 11.83 -13.78 -2.38
CA GLY A 229 11.42 -12.49 -1.79
C GLY A 229 12.51 -11.89 -0.92
N ARG A 230 12.42 -10.58 -0.67
CA ARG A 230 13.35 -9.84 0.20
C ARG A 230 12.93 -9.88 1.67
N THR A 231 11.68 -10.26 1.94
CA THR A 231 11.14 -10.38 3.31
C THR A 231 11.02 -11.87 3.66
N PRO A 232 11.72 -12.38 4.66
CA PRO A 232 11.50 -13.72 5.18
C PRO A 232 10.03 -13.89 5.59
N GLY A 233 9.40 -15.04 5.31
CA GLY A 233 7.99 -15.27 5.63
C GLY A 233 6.98 -14.47 4.80
N GLY A 234 7.42 -13.65 3.84
CA GLY A 234 6.56 -12.85 2.97
C GLY A 234 5.83 -13.68 1.90
N TYR A 235 5.11 -12.97 1.00
CA TYR A 235 4.28 -13.61 -0.04
C TYR A 235 5.08 -14.53 -0.98
N ALA A 236 6.30 -14.16 -1.36
CA ALA A 236 7.19 -14.98 -2.19
C ALA A 236 7.51 -16.34 -1.53
N GLU A 237 7.83 -16.35 -0.23
CA GLU A 237 8.06 -17.61 0.50
C GLU A 237 6.79 -18.43 0.63
N HIS A 238 5.65 -17.81 0.84
CA HIS A 238 4.35 -18.50 0.82
C HIS A 238 4.12 -19.18 -0.53
N LEU A 239 4.34 -18.49 -1.65
CA LEU A 239 4.20 -19.07 -3.00
C LEU A 239 5.18 -20.23 -3.19
N ARG A 240 6.45 -20.06 -2.86
CA ARG A 240 7.48 -21.12 -2.96
C ARG A 240 7.10 -22.35 -2.15
N ARG A 241 6.70 -22.17 -0.88
CA ARG A 241 6.38 -23.28 0.03
C ARG A 241 5.12 -24.02 -0.38
N THR A 242 4.14 -23.31 -0.97
CA THR A 242 2.85 -23.91 -1.31
C THR A 242 2.83 -24.49 -2.73
N TYR A 243 3.61 -23.92 -3.65
CA TYR A 243 3.55 -24.25 -5.08
C TYR A 243 4.90 -24.59 -5.72
N GLY A 244 6.04 -24.37 -5.01
CA GLY A 244 7.39 -24.49 -5.58
C GLY A 244 7.86 -25.92 -5.85
N ASP A 245 7.25 -26.95 -5.23
CA ASP A 245 7.64 -28.37 -5.42
C ASP A 245 6.96 -29.01 -6.65
N ALA A 246 6.69 -28.22 -7.69
CA ALA A 246 5.97 -28.66 -8.90
C ALA A 246 6.87 -28.88 -10.12
N SER A 247 8.12 -29.31 -9.88
CA SER A 247 9.05 -29.76 -10.95
C SER A 247 9.17 -31.28 -11.03
#